data_321a5068ee66f9f0464d24f0fc3407e4
#
_entry.id   321a5068ee66f9f0464d24f0fc3407e4
#
_cell.length_a   1.000
_cell.length_b   1.000
_cell.length_c   1.000
_cell.angle_alpha   90.00
_cell.angle_beta   90.00
_cell.angle_gamma   90.00
#
_symmetry.space_group_name_H-M   'P 1'
#
loop_
_entity.id
_entity.type
_entity.pdbx_description
1 polymer ?
#
loop_
_entity_poly.entity_id
_entity_poly.type
_entity_poly.pdbx_seq_one_letter_code
_entity_poly.pdbx_strand_id
1 'polypeptide(L)'
;MGKFRWAWLGMISLIISLGLSWSFANQLDSAIEIPANIYLPPRQDFRIVVISDLNSQYGATEYEPEVKNAIALMSQWQPDLVLCGGDMIAGQKTTLTQSQINAMWQAFDRQIAAPLRQQQIPFGFTIGNHDGSGAIKEQNLIFQQERKLAQAYWDKHQTELGLNFVDQAQFPFYYSFQQDDLFFLVWDASTHLIDQQQLAWVEKTLQSDSARTASSIFAIGHLPLYPVAATKNKPGEYLAQGAALRSLLEANGVRVYFSGHHHVYYPGKKGRLELLHAGALGQGARQLIGSSSNPFPSVTAIDWQRATGQLTYTTYNAQTWEIVPLQQLPTSINSDNGTIWRRDL
;
A
#
# COMPACT_ATOMS: atom_id res chain seq x y z
N MET A 1 -11.48 97.79 -11.14
CA MET A 1 -11.12 96.76 -12.11
C MET A 1 -9.91 96.00 -11.56
N GLY A 2 -10.11 94.99 -10.74
CA GLY A 2 -9.07 94.19 -10.12
C GLY A 2 -9.16 92.76 -10.52
N LYS A 3 -8.11 92.24 -11.08
CA LYS A 3 -7.99 90.83 -11.49
C LYS A 3 -7.48 90.01 -10.31
N PHE A 4 -8.32 89.18 -9.74
CA PHE A 4 -7.91 88.17 -8.77
C PHE A 4 -7.26 86.95 -9.52
N ARG A 5 -6.01 86.66 -9.16
CA ARG A 5 -5.30 85.42 -9.59
C ARG A 5 -5.45 84.39 -8.47
N TRP A 6 -6.10 83.30 -8.72
CA TRP A 6 -6.15 82.11 -7.85
C TRP A 6 -4.90 81.26 -8.04
N ALA A 7 -4.13 81.13 -6.97
CA ALA A 7 -3.03 80.16 -6.95
C ALA A 7 -3.56 78.77 -6.51
N TRP A 8 -3.38 77.78 -7.30
CA TRP A 8 -3.66 76.42 -6.95
C TRP A 8 -2.46 75.86 -6.19
N LEU A 9 -2.64 75.52 -4.91
CA LEU A 9 -1.76 74.72 -4.10
C LEU A 9 -2.10 73.27 -4.37
N GLY A 10 -1.24 72.58 -5.09
CA GLY A 10 -1.33 71.15 -5.28
C GLY A 10 -0.89 70.41 -4.02
N MET A 11 -1.84 69.77 -3.35
CA MET A 11 -1.57 68.84 -2.26
C MET A 11 -1.16 67.51 -2.92
N ILE A 12 0.11 67.15 -2.84
CA ILE A 12 0.61 65.82 -3.20
C ILE A 12 0.29 64.92 -2.00
N SER A 13 -0.77 64.13 -2.09
CA SER A 13 -1.06 63.05 -1.15
C SER A 13 -0.13 61.88 -1.43
N LEU A 14 0.86 61.70 -0.59
CA LEU A 14 1.72 60.53 -0.55
C LEU A 14 0.91 59.33 -0.03
N ILE A 15 0.38 58.48 -0.91
CA ILE A 15 -0.22 57.23 -0.53
C ILE A 15 0.93 56.26 -0.26
N ILE A 16 1.26 56.09 1.02
CA ILE A 16 2.10 54.98 1.48
C ILE A 16 1.25 53.73 1.44
N SER A 17 1.35 52.96 0.38
CA SER A 17 0.82 51.60 0.30
C SER A 17 1.68 50.72 1.19
N LEU A 18 1.24 50.48 2.41
CA LEU A 18 1.72 49.40 3.26
C LEU A 18 1.31 48.09 2.57
N GLY A 19 2.20 47.58 1.72
CA GLY A 19 2.13 46.21 1.21
C GLY A 19 2.30 45.27 2.38
N LEU A 20 1.18 44.79 2.95
CA LEU A 20 1.17 43.58 3.76
C LEU A 20 1.54 42.41 2.85
N SER A 21 2.82 42.16 2.71
CA SER A 21 3.32 40.88 2.22
C SER A 21 2.91 39.85 3.27
N TRP A 22 1.85 39.12 2.98
CA TRP A 22 1.55 37.87 3.64
C TRP A 22 2.68 36.90 3.25
N SER A 23 3.72 36.85 4.06
CA SER A 23 4.61 35.71 4.12
C SER A 23 3.74 34.54 4.59
N PHE A 24 3.27 33.73 3.64
CA PHE A 24 2.99 32.34 3.93
C PHE A 24 4.36 31.75 4.30
N ALA A 25 4.66 31.77 5.60
CA ALA A 25 5.67 30.92 6.16
C ALA A 25 5.20 29.50 5.82
N ASN A 26 5.80 28.90 4.79
CA ASN A 26 5.83 27.47 4.64
C ASN A 26 6.26 26.95 6.01
N GLN A 27 5.32 26.35 6.73
CA GLN A 27 5.63 25.45 7.80
C GLN A 27 6.46 24.37 7.12
N LEU A 28 7.78 24.47 7.25
CA LEU A 28 8.71 23.43 6.84
C LEU A 28 8.27 22.20 7.62
N ASP A 29 7.53 21.31 6.96
CA ASP A 29 7.43 19.91 7.37
C ASP A 29 8.86 19.51 7.77
N SER A 30 9.01 18.90 8.94
CA SER A 30 10.27 18.40 9.45
C SER A 30 11.01 17.76 8.27
N ALA A 31 12.18 18.30 7.93
CA ALA A 31 12.93 17.91 6.75
C ALA A 31 12.99 16.39 6.72
N ILE A 32 12.62 15.80 5.57
CA ILE A 32 12.71 14.36 5.33
C ILE A 32 14.18 14.00 5.45
N GLU A 33 14.60 13.44 6.59
CA GLU A 33 15.97 12.98 6.82
C GLU A 33 16.15 11.58 6.21
N ILE A 34 16.38 11.55 4.90
CA ILE A 34 16.82 10.32 4.23
C ILE A 34 18.32 10.23 4.42
N PRO A 35 18.87 9.12 4.99
CA PRO A 35 20.31 8.94 5.09
C PRO A 35 20.97 9.02 3.72
N ALA A 36 22.07 9.78 3.62
CA ALA A 36 22.77 9.99 2.36
C ALA A 36 23.34 8.71 1.72
N ASN A 37 23.43 7.61 2.47
CA ASN A 37 24.04 6.34 2.08
C ASN A 37 23.09 5.15 2.20
N ILE A 38 21.82 5.28 1.76
CA ILE A 38 20.94 4.11 1.67
C ILE A 38 21.51 3.14 0.64
N TYR A 39 21.63 1.85 1.03
CA TYR A 39 21.96 0.81 0.07
C TYR A 39 20.85 0.71 -0.99
N LEU A 40 21.22 0.85 -2.24
CA LEU A 40 20.34 0.62 -3.38
C LEU A 40 20.66 -0.76 -3.96
N PRO A 41 19.73 -1.73 -3.93
CA PRO A 41 20.00 -3.05 -4.49
C PRO A 41 20.22 -2.95 -5.99
N PRO A 42 21.10 -3.78 -6.57
CA PRO A 42 21.25 -3.87 -8.02
C PRO A 42 19.91 -4.16 -8.68
N ARG A 43 19.50 -3.28 -9.60
CA ARG A 43 18.25 -3.45 -10.34
C ARG A 43 18.36 -4.64 -11.29
N GLN A 44 17.33 -5.48 -11.33
CA GLN A 44 17.14 -6.53 -12.32
C GLN A 44 16.16 -6.08 -13.41
N ASP A 45 15.57 -7.04 -14.16
CA ASP A 45 14.70 -6.74 -15.29
C ASP A 45 13.41 -6.01 -14.91
N PHE A 46 12.85 -6.31 -13.72
CA PHE A 46 11.65 -5.65 -13.20
C PHE A 46 11.75 -5.49 -11.68
N ARG A 47 11.42 -4.28 -11.20
CA ARG A 47 11.44 -3.96 -9.76
C ARG A 47 10.07 -3.60 -9.25
N ILE A 48 9.63 -4.31 -8.21
CA ILE A 48 8.43 -4.01 -7.43
C ILE A 48 8.86 -3.43 -6.09
N VAL A 49 8.30 -2.28 -5.69
CA VAL A 49 8.41 -1.82 -4.30
C VAL A 49 7.09 -2.09 -3.59
N VAL A 50 7.13 -2.89 -2.53
CA VAL A 50 5.98 -3.29 -1.74
C VAL A 50 5.89 -2.43 -0.50
N ILE A 51 4.74 -1.77 -0.33
CA ILE A 51 4.34 -1.00 0.86
C ILE A 51 3.01 -1.52 1.36
N SER A 52 2.70 -1.33 2.64
CA SER A 52 1.42 -1.76 3.22
C SER A 52 1.12 -1.03 4.52
N ASP A 53 -0.15 -1.01 4.91
CA ASP A 53 -0.58 -0.51 6.21
C ASP A 53 0.03 0.87 6.50
N LEU A 54 -0.34 1.83 5.62
CA LEU A 54 0.20 3.19 5.62
C LEU A 54 -0.45 4.07 6.67
N ASN A 55 -1.60 3.64 7.17
CA ASN A 55 -2.47 4.38 8.08
C ASN A 55 -1.85 4.57 9.48
N SER A 56 -2.46 5.48 10.23
CA SER A 56 -2.17 5.71 11.64
C SER A 56 -3.44 5.58 12.50
N GLN A 57 -3.78 6.56 13.32
CA GLN A 57 -4.99 6.53 14.15
C GLN A 57 -6.26 6.76 13.32
N TYR A 58 -7.38 6.17 13.75
CA TYR A 58 -8.69 6.30 13.10
C TYR A 58 -9.05 7.76 12.78
N GLY A 59 -9.30 8.03 11.52
CA GLY A 59 -9.64 9.36 11.02
C GLY A 59 -8.45 10.29 10.76
N ALA A 60 -7.22 9.82 10.94
CA ALA A 60 -6.02 10.61 10.69
C ALA A 60 -5.87 10.96 9.20
N THR A 61 -5.35 12.16 8.95
CA THR A 61 -5.04 12.69 7.62
C THR A 61 -3.54 12.97 7.44
N GLU A 62 -2.75 12.66 8.45
CA GLU A 62 -1.29 12.74 8.40
C GLU A 62 -0.70 11.33 8.41
N TYR A 63 0.39 11.18 7.66
CA TYR A 63 1.15 9.94 7.58
C TYR A 63 2.46 10.07 8.34
N GLU A 64 2.95 8.94 8.84
CA GLU A 64 4.20 8.87 9.58
C GLU A 64 5.38 9.31 8.69
N PRO A 65 6.46 9.81 9.30
CA PRO A 65 7.68 10.18 8.57
C PRO A 65 8.23 9.05 7.68
N GLU A 66 8.13 7.81 8.15
CA GLU A 66 8.57 6.61 7.43
C GLU A 66 7.85 6.43 6.09
N VAL A 67 6.53 6.71 6.07
CA VAL A 67 5.72 6.67 4.83
C VAL A 67 6.19 7.77 3.87
N LYS A 68 6.31 9.00 4.35
CA LYS A 68 6.74 10.16 3.53
C LYS A 68 8.15 9.92 2.96
N ASN A 69 9.06 9.41 3.78
CA ASN A 69 10.43 9.09 3.39
C ASN A 69 10.48 7.99 2.32
N ALA A 70 9.69 6.92 2.49
CA ALA A 70 9.61 5.85 1.50
C ALA A 70 9.10 6.37 0.15
N ILE A 71 8.07 7.22 0.14
CA ILE A 71 7.56 7.83 -1.10
C ILE A 71 8.61 8.74 -1.76
N ALA A 72 9.37 9.50 -0.98
CA ALA A 72 10.46 10.33 -1.50
C ALA A 72 11.61 9.50 -2.11
N LEU A 73 11.87 8.29 -1.57
CA LEU A 73 12.88 7.37 -2.07
C LEU A 73 12.51 6.67 -3.39
N MET A 74 11.26 6.71 -3.83
CA MET A 74 10.82 6.03 -5.05
C MET A 74 11.65 6.46 -6.28
N SER A 75 12.02 7.75 -6.36
CA SER A 75 12.87 8.26 -7.45
C SER A 75 14.27 7.62 -7.49
N GLN A 76 14.80 7.20 -6.32
CA GLN A 76 16.11 6.53 -6.22
C GLN A 76 15.99 5.02 -6.47
N TRP A 77 14.95 4.38 -5.97
CA TRP A 77 14.68 2.96 -6.20
C TRP A 77 14.24 2.66 -7.63
N GLN A 78 13.62 3.63 -8.31
CA GLN A 78 13.14 3.52 -9.68
C GLN A 78 12.29 2.24 -9.91
N PRO A 79 11.20 2.03 -9.15
CA PRO A 79 10.36 0.86 -9.33
C PRO A 79 9.60 0.92 -10.67
N ASP A 80 9.38 -0.26 -11.27
CA ASP A 80 8.45 -0.43 -12.40
C ASP A 80 7.01 -0.53 -11.92
N LEU A 81 6.82 -0.87 -10.63
CA LEU A 81 5.53 -0.98 -9.97
C LEU A 81 5.69 -0.73 -8.46
N VAL A 82 4.86 0.11 -7.90
CA VAL A 82 4.60 0.12 -6.45
C VAL A 82 3.35 -0.72 -6.18
N LEU A 83 3.46 -1.67 -5.25
CA LEU A 83 2.38 -2.56 -4.86
C LEU A 83 2.00 -2.31 -3.40
N CYS A 84 0.74 -1.92 -3.15
CA CYS A 84 0.26 -1.61 -1.80
C CYS A 84 -0.62 -2.73 -1.25
N GLY A 85 -0.25 -3.27 -0.10
CA GLY A 85 -0.95 -4.34 0.62
C GLY A 85 -2.23 -3.92 1.33
N GLY A 86 -2.76 -2.71 1.07
CA GLY A 86 -3.98 -2.19 1.68
C GLY A 86 -3.72 -1.35 2.94
N ASP A 87 -4.82 -0.93 3.58
CA ASP A 87 -4.83 -0.02 4.72
C ASP A 87 -4.10 1.30 4.41
N MET A 88 -4.53 1.90 3.31
CA MET A 88 -4.03 3.19 2.81
C MET A 88 -4.54 4.36 3.64
N ILE A 89 -5.77 4.25 4.16
CA ILE A 89 -6.41 5.25 5.04
C ILE A 89 -6.76 4.64 6.40
N ALA A 90 -7.14 5.47 7.37
CA ALA A 90 -7.42 5.05 8.74
C ALA A 90 -8.94 5.00 9.05
N GLY A 91 -9.70 4.30 8.22
CA GLY A 91 -11.13 4.04 8.40
C GLY A 91 -11.44 2.90 9.36
N GLN A 92 -12.50 2.11 9.08
CA GLN A 92 -13.03 1.00 9.90
C GLN A 92 -13.57 1.45 11.26
N LYS A 93 -14.22 2.60 11.27
CA LYS A 93 -14.88 3.13 12.48
C LYS A 93 -16.24 3.72 12.11
N THR A 94 -17.32 3.07 12.51
CA THR A 94 -18.71 3.42 12.14
C THR A 94 -19.15 4.83 12.54
N THR A 95 -18.40 5.51 13.40
CA THR A 95 -18.65 6.91 13.81
C THR A 95 -17.97 7.95 12.91
N LEU A 96 -17.14 7.52 11.96
CA LEU A 96 -16.54 8.44 10.99
C LEU A 96 -17.60 8.97 10.03
N THR A 97 -17.60 10.27 9.84
CA THR A 97 -18.47 10.93 8.87
C THR A 97 -17.92 10.79 7.45
N GLN A 98 -18.79 10.94 6.46
CA GLN A 98 -18.39 10.98 5.05
C GLN A 98 -17.30 12.02 4.79
N SER A 99 -17.39 13.20 5.42
CA SER A 99 -16.40 14.27 5.29
C SER A 99 -15.02 13.84 5.81
N GLN A 100 -14.97 13.14 6.94
CA GLN A 100 -13.72 12.63 7.51
C GLN A 100 -13.08 11.56 6.60
N ILE A 101 -13.89 10.63 6.08
CA ILE A 101 -13.40 9.59 5.16
C ILE A 101 -12.87 10.22 3.86
N ASN A 102 -13.59 11.19 3.29
CA ASN A 102 -13.12 11.93 2.11
C ASN A 102 -11.84 12.72 2.39
N ALA A 103 -11.70 13.31 3.59
CA ALA A 103 -10.48 14.01 3.98
C ALA A 103 -9.26 13.06 4.05
N MET A 104 -9.46 11.82 4.54
CA MET A 104 -8.41 10.79 4.53
C MET A 104 -8.00 10.40 3.11
N TRP A 105 -8.95 10.17 2.19
CA TRP A 105 -8.63 9.89 0.77
C TRP A 105 -7.91 11.06 0.09
N GLN A 106 -8.31 12.30 0.40
CA GLN A 106 -7.60 13.49 -0.10
C GLN A 106 -6.17 13.58 0.45
N ALA A 107 -5.96 13.20 1.71
CA ALA A 107 -4.63 13.17 2.32
C ALA A 107 -3.75 12.08 1.68
N PHE A 108 -4.29 10.88 1.45
CA PHE A 108 -3.64 9.81 0.70
C PHE A 108 -3.24 10.29 -0.71
N ASP A 109 -4.17 10.94 -1.39
CA ASP A 109 -3.88 11.46 -2.73
C ASP A 109 -2.69 12.42 -2.70
N ARG A 110 -2.73 13.44 -1.85
CA ARG A 110 -1.68 14.46 -1.80
C ARG A 110 -0.31 13.93 -1.41
N GLN A 111 -0.25 13.00 -0.43
CA GLN A 111 1.00 12.61 0.20
C GLN A 111 1.61 11.33 -0.42
N ILE A 112 0.81 10.51 -1.11
CA ILE A 112 1.24 9.21 -1.63
C ILE A 112 0.93 9.07 -3.13
N ALA A 113 -0.35 9.09 -3.53
CA ALA A 113 -0.72 8.76 -4.89
C ALA A 113 -0.27 9.82 -5.92
N ALA A 114 -0.44 11.12 -5.64
CA ALA A 114 -0.03 12.18 -6.53
C ALA A 114 1.50 12.23 -6.76
N PRO A 115 2.36 12.08 -5.73
CA PRO A 115 3.81 11.93 -5.92
C PRO A 115 4.21 10.76 -6.82
N LEU A 116 3.55 9.60 -6.70
CA LEU A 116 3.79 8.45 -7.58
C LEU A 116 3.36 8.74 -9.02
N ARG A 117 2.18 9.32 -9.22
CA ARG A 117 1.69 9.73 -10.55
C ARG A 117 2.62 10.75 -11.23
N GLN A 118 3.11 11.74 -10.48
CA GLN A 118 4.06 12.74 -11.00
C GLN A 118 5.36 12.11 -11.50
N GLN A 119 5.79 11.02 -10.88
CA GLN A 119 6.95 10.23 -11.27
C GLN A 119 6.62 9.17 -12.35
N GLN A 120 5.35 9.07 -12.76
CA GLN A 120 4.85 8.07 -13.71
C GLN A 120 5.09 6.63 -13.24
N ILE A 121 5.09 6.40 -11.93
CA ILE A 121 5.26 5.07 -11.34
C ILE A 121 3.89 4.38 -11.26
N PRO A 122 3.72 3.22 -11.89
CA PRO A 122 2.49 2.43 -11.80
C PRO A 122 2.20 2.03 -10.34
N PHE A 123 0.91 2.07 -9.96
CA PHE A 123 0.46 1.79 -8.60
C PHE A 123 -0.63 0.71 -8.58
N GLY A 124 -0.27 -0.51 -8.12
CA GLY A 124 -1.19 -1.60 -7.85
C GLY A 124 -1.51 -1.68 -6.35
N PHE A 125 -2.73 -2.06 -5.97
CA PHE A 125 -3.14 -2.09 -4.57
C PHE A 125 -4.25 -3.11 -4.32
N THR A 126 -4.40 -3.54 -3.08
CA THR A 126 -5.62 -4.18 -2.57
C THR A 126 -6.33 -3.29 -1.57
N ILE A 127 -7.64 -3.43 -1.43
CA ILE A 127 -8.40 -2.75 -0.37
C ILE A 127 -8.14 -3.47 0.95
N GLY A 128 -7.72 -2.70 1.97
CA GLY A 128 -7.58 -3.18 3.33
C GLY A 128 -8.87 -3.02 4.16
N ASN A 129 -8.85 -3.55 5.39
CA ASN A 129 -10.02 -3.45 6.27
C ASN A 129 -10.29 -2.00 6.74
N HIS A 130 -9.26 -1.16 6.78
CA HIS A 130 -9.43 0.26 7.11
C HIS A 130 -9.81 1.12 5.89
N ASP A 131 -9.61 0.63 4.65
CA ASP A 131 -10.00 1.34 3.43
C ASP A 131 -11.49 1.14 3.12
N GLY A 132 -11.99 -0.07 3.37
CA GLY A 132 -13.36 -0.44 3.03
C GLY A 132 -13.63 -1.91 3.31
N SER A 133 -13.71 -2.28 4.60
CA SER A 133 -13.93 -3.66 5.02
C SER A 133 -15.18 -4.29 4.40
N GLY A 134 -15.01 -5.52 3.90
CA GLY A 134 -16.10 -6.39 3.47
C GLY A 134 -16.86 -7.09 4.61
N ALA A 135 -16.61 -6.68 5.89
CA ALA A 135 -17.23 -7.31 7.05
C ALA A 135 -18.77 -7.17 7.04
N ILE A 136 -19.45 -8.30 7.27
CA ILE A 136 -20.91 -8.41 7.23
C ILE A 136 -21.44 -8.71 8.63
N LYS A 137 -22.54 -8.05 8.99
CA LYS A 137 -23.37 -8.37 10.15
C LYS A 137 -24.83 -8.43 9.70
N GLU A 138 -25.54 -9.51 10.03
CA GLU A 138 -26.96 -9.68 9.68
C GLU A 138 -27.24 -9.42 8.17
N GLN A 139 -26.37 -9.97 7.31
CA GLN A 139 -26.40 -9.85 5.83
C GLN A 139 -26.12 -8.44 5.30
N ASN A 140 -25.75 -7.47 6.13
CA ASN A 140 -25.42 -6.12 5.73
C ASN A 140 -23.93 -5.82 5.92
N LEU A 141 -23.35 -5.08 4.98
CA LEU A 141 -21.99 -4.55 5.13
C LEU A 141 -21.94 -3.55 6.28
N ILE A 142 -21.11 -3.79 7.29
CA ILE A 142 -20.90 -2.90 8.44
C ILE A 142 -20.33 -1.55 7.97
N PHE A 143 -19.41 -1.58 7.03
CA PHE A 143 -18.64 -0.44 6.54
C PHE A 143 -19.04 -0.03 5.11
N GLN A 144 -20.34 -0.11 4.79
CA GLN A 144 -20.86 0.19 3.44
C GLN A 144 -20.51 1.61 2.97
N GLN A 145 -20.54 2.60 3.87
CA GLN A 145 -20.20 3.98 3.55
C GLN A 145 -18.73 4.11 3.13
N GLU A 146 -17.82 3.48 3.88
CA GLU A 146 -16.39 3.50 3.59
C GLU A 146 -16.12 2.83 2.24
N ARG A 147 -16.71 1.65 1.97
CA ARG A 147 -16.60 0.97 0.67
C ARG A 147 -17.07 1.83 -0.50
N LYS A 148 -18.21 2.51 -0.36
CA LYS A 148 -18.73 3.41 -1.41
C LYS A 148 -17.77 4.58 -1.68
N LEU A 149 -17.17 5.14 -0.63
CA LEU A 149 -16.25 6.26 -0.76
C LEU A 149 -14.89 5.82 -1.32
N ALA A 150 -14.40 4.64 -0.93
CA ALA A 150 -13.24 4.00 -1.54
C ALA A 150 -13.47 3.77 -3.05
N GLN A 151 -14.61 3.20 -3.41
CA GLN A 151 -14.97 3.01 -4.82
C GLN A 151 -15.00 4.34 -5.58
N ALA A 152 -15.69 5.35 -5.05
CA ALA A 152 -15.79 6.66 -5.70
C ALA A 152 -14.41 7.34 -5.88
N TYR A 153 -13.51 7.18 -4.92
CA TYR A 153 -12.14 7.68 -5.04
C TYR A 153 -11.39 6.95 -6.16
N TRP A 154 -11.40 5.62 -6.16
CA TRP A 154 -10.65 4.82 -7.13
C TRP A 154 -11.24 4.85 -8.54
N ASP A 155 -12.57 4.91 -8.70
CA ASP A 155 -13.23 5.09 -10.01
C ASP A 155 -12.75 6.38 -10.69
N LYS A 156 -12.58 7.45 -9.89
CA LYS A 156 -12.07 8.73 -10.39
C LYS A 156 -10.60 8.66 -10.84
N HIS A 157 -9.78 7.87 -10.15
CA HIS A 157 -8.33 7.83 -10.36
C HIS A 157 -7.84 6.58 -11.10
N GLN A 158 -8.75 5.72 -11.56
CA GLN A 158 -8.43 4.43 -12.20
C GLN A 158 -7.45 4.57 -13.39
N THR A 159 -7.70 5.53 -14.28
CA THR A 159 -6.87 5.76 -15.46
C THR A 159 -5.50 6.36 -15.15
N GLU A 160 -5.30 6.84 -13.92
CA GLU A 160 -4.06 7.46 -13.47
C GLU A 160 -3.10 6.46 -12.80
N LEU A 161 -3.51 5.18 -12.65
CA LEU A 161 -2.74 4.15 -11.98
C LEU A 161 -1.57 3.62 -12.80
N GLY A 162 -1.52 3.86 -14.10
CA GLY A 162 -0.49 3.32 -14.99
C GLY A 162 -0.52 1.80 -15.13
N LEU A 163 -1.65 1.14 -14.80
CA LEU A 163 -1.82 -0.30 -14.87
C LEU A 163 -2.41 -0.75 -16.20
N ASN A 164 -1.89 -1.83 -16.76
CA ASN A 164 -2.47 -2.51 -17.91
C ASN A 164 -3.52 -3.53 -17.43
N PHE A 165 -4.74 -3.06 -17.19
CA PHE A 165 -5.83 -3.90 -16.70
C PHE A 165 -6.17 -5.02 -17.68
N VAL A 166 -6.35 -6.25 -17.16
CA VAL A 166 -6.84 -7.42 -17.88
C VAL A 166 -8.33 -7.64 -17.57
N ASP A 167 -8.72 -7.53 -16.30
CA ASP A 167 -10.11 -7.59 -15.84
C ASP A 167 -10.31 -6.57 -14.72
N GLN A 168 -11.38 -5.79 -14.81
CA GLN A 168 -11.72 -4.72 -13.85
C GLN A 168 -13.20 -4.77 -13.45
N ALA A 169 -13.83 -5.95 -13.58
CA ALA A 169 -15.29 -6.07 -13.38
C ALA A 169 -15.76 -5.67 -11.98
N GLN A 170 -14.90 -5.78 -10.97
CA GLN A 170 -15.19 -5.41 -9.58
C GLN A 170 -14.14 -4.45 -8.98
N PHE A 171 -13.45 -3.72 -9.83
CA PHE A 171 -12.52 -2.69 -9.37
C PHE A 171 -13.25 -1.69 -8.45
N PRO A 172 -12.64 -1.25 -7.34
CA PRO A 172 -11.27 -1.49 -6.87
C PRO A 172 -11.11 -2.72 -5.95
N PHE A 173 -12.16 -3.50 -5.72
CA PHE A 173 -12.15 -4.58 -4.72
C PHE A 173 -11.41 -5.83 -5.20
N TYR A 174 -11.72 -6.28 -6.42
CA TYR A 174 -10.92 -7.32 -7.06
C TYR A 174 -10.84 -7.09 -8.57
N TYR A 175 -9.64 -7.31 -9.10
CA TYR A 175 -9.29 -7.03 -10.48
C TYR A 175 -7.98 -7.75 -10.84
N SER A 176 -7.60 -7.73 -12.12
CA SER A 176 -6.30 -8.23 -12.56
C SER A 176 -5.67 -7.27 -13.56
N PHE A 177 -4.34 -7.27 -13.57
CA PHE A 177 -3.56 -6.45 -14.49
C PHE A 177 -2.26 -7.15 -14.87
N GLN A 178 -1.64 -6.68 -15.92
CA GLN A 178 -0.34 -7.14 -16.40
C GLN A 178 0.61 -5.94 -16.48
N GLN A 179 1.81 -6.09 -15.91
CA GLN A 179 2.89 -5.14 -16.08
C GLN A 179 4.08 -5.88 -16.66
N ASP A 180 4.56 -5.41 -17.82
CA ASP A 180 5.49 -6.17 -18.64
C ASP A 180 4.92 -7.57 -18.95
N ASP A 181 5.64 -8.64 -18.67
CA ASP A 181 5.19 -10.03 -18.79
C ASP A 181 4.82 -10.68 -17.43
N LEU A 182 4.56 -9.87 -16.41
CA LEU A 182 4.13 -10.31 -15.09
C LEU A 182 2.63 -10.08 -14.90
N PHE A 183 1.92 -11.10 -14.44
CA PHE A 183 0.48 -11.06 -14.19
C PHE A 183 0.19 -10.89 -12.70
N PHE A 184 -0.74 -10.00 -12.37
CA PHE A 184 -1.15 -9.69 -11.01
C PHE A 184 -2.65 -9.93 -10.83
N LEU A 185 -3.00 -10.79 -9.89
CA LEU A 185 -4.35 -11.01 -9.39
C LEU A 185 -4.53 -10.25 -8.09
N VAL A 186 -5.48 -9.35 -8.03
CA VAL A 186 -5.88 -8.65 -6.81
C VAL A 186 -7.24 -9.16 -6.38
N TRP A 187 -7.36 -9.60 -5.12
CA TRP A 187 -8.64 -10.03 -4.56
C TRP A 187 -9.04 -9.24 -3.31
N ASP A 188 -10.33 -9.17 -3.03
CA ASP A 188 -10.86 -8.53 -1.82
C ASP A 188 -10.70 -9.48 -0.62
N ALA A 189 -9.56 -9.33 0.06
CA ALA A 189 -9.27 -9.96 1.33
C ALA A 189 -9.29 -8.93 2.48
N SER A 190 -10.21 -7.95 2.42
CA SER A 190 -10.42 -6.96 3.49
C SER A 190 -11.16 -7.55 4.71
N THR A 191 -11.51 -8.83 4.65
CA THR A 191 -12.09 -9.65 5.72
C THR A 191 -11.56 -11.09 5.59
N HIS A 192 -11.79 -11.91 6.60
CA HIS A 192 -11.28 -13.27 6.65
C HIS A 192 -11.99 -14.27 5.71
N LEU A 193 -13.06 -13.85 5.03
CA LEU A 193 -13.82 -14.69 4.11
C LEU A 193 -13.71 -14.16 2.68
N ILE A 194 -13.41 -15.05 1.74
CA ILE A 194 -13.56 -14.82 0.30
C ILE A 194 -14.85 -15.50 -0.14
N ASP A 195 -15.78 -14.76 -0.75
CA ASP A 195 -17.04 -15.30 -1.18
C ASP A 195 -16.92 -16.19 -2.44
N GLN A 196 -17.94 -17.00 -2.70
CA GLN A 196 -17.94 -17.97 -3.81
C GLN A 196 -17.92 -17.30 -5.19
N GLN A 197 -18.53 -16.12 -5.32
CA GLN A 197 -18.51 -15.37 -6.59
C GLN A 197 -17.09 -14.91 -6.91
N GLN A 198 -16.40 -14.39 -5.92
CA GLN A 198 -15.00 -13.97 -6.06
C GLN A 198 -14.09 -15.17 -6.34
N LEU A 199 -14.28 -16.33 -5.66
CA LEU A 199 -13.50 -17.53 -5.91
C LEU A 199 -13.69 -18.04 -7.37
N ALA A 200 -14.90 -18.06 -7.87
CA ALA A 200 -15.18 -18.45 -9.26
C ALA A 200 -14.51 -17.48 -10.26
N TRP A 201 -14.49 -16.17 -9.95
CA TRP A 201 -13.78 -15.18 -10.73
C TRP A 201 -12.25 -15.40 -10.69
N VAL A 202 -11.69 -15.69 -9.51
CA VAL A 202 -10.25 -16.00 -9.34
C VAL A 202 -9.84 -17.18 -10.21
N GLU A 203 -10.59 -18.30 -10.14
CA GLU A 203 -10.32 -19.49 -10.96
C GLU A 203 -10.33 -19.17 -12.45
N LYS A 204 -11.39 -18.48 -12.92
CA LYS A 204 -11.51 -18.06 -14.32
C LYS A 204 -10.36 -17.15 -14.75
N THR A 205 -10.00 -16.18 -13.92
CA THR A 205 -8.97 -15.20 -14.23
C THR A 205 -7.59 -15.82 -14.30
N LEU A 206 -7.25 -16.72 -13.38
CA LEU A 206 -5.97 -17.44 -13.39
C LEU A 206 -5.86 -18.45 -14.54
N GLN A 207 -6.98 -18.87 -15.14
CA GLN A 207 -7.02 -19.72 -16.33
C GLN A 207 -7.07 -18.93 -17.64
N SER A 208 -7.08 -17.60 -17.60
CA SER A 208 -7.06 -16.74 -18.80
C SER A 208 -5.75 -16.87 -19.58
N ASP A 209 -5.79 -16.55 -20.85
CA ASP A 209 -4.58 -16.54 -21.69
C ASP A 209 -3.53 -15.58 -21.17
N SER A 210 -3.92 -14.40 -20.69
CA SER A 210 -3.01 -13.43 -20.09
C SER A 210 -2.27 -13.98 -18.87
N ALA A 211 -2.95 -14.73 -17.98
CA ALA A 211 -2.30 -15.35 -16.84
C ALA A 211 -1.39 -16.52 -17.27
N ARG A 212 -1.87 -17.36 -18.20
CA ARG A 212 -1.14 -18.57 -18.63
C ARG A 212 0.12 -18.29 -19.46
N THR A 213 0.16 -17.15 -20.15
CA THR A 213 1.31 -16.74 -20.96
C THR A 213 2.28 -15.83 -20.22
N ALA A 214 1.92 -15.37 -19.02
CA ALA A 214 2.79 -14.56 -18.19
C ALA A 214 4.02 -15.34 -17.71
N SER A 215 5.16 -14.68 -17.64
CA SER A 215 6.40 -15.25 -17.11
C SER A 215 6.33 -15.57 -15.61
N SER A 216 5.50 -14.85 -14.88
CA SER A 216 5.20 -15.13 -13.47
C SER A 216 3.83 -14.58 -13.09
N ILE A 217 3.16 -15.26 -12.16
CA ILE A 217 1.85 -14.85 -11.63
C ILE A 217 2.00 -14.50 -10.16
N PHE A 218 1.48 -13.36 -9.78
CA PHE A 218 1.44 -12.84 -8.42
C PHE A 218 0.00 -12.63 -7.97
N ALA A 219 -0.27 -12.88 -6.68
CA ALA A 219 -1.55 -12.56 -6.08
C ALA A 219 -1.35 -11.59 -4.90
N ILE A 220 -2.29 -10.68 -4.70
CA ILE A 220 -2.28 -9.73 -3.61
C ILE A 220 -3.66 -9.65 -2.95
N GLY A 221 -3.67 -9.65 -1.62
CA GLY A 221 -4.83 -9.39 -0.79
C GLY A 221 -4.39 -8.86 0.57
N HIS A 222 -5.29 -8.23 1.31
CA HIS A 222 -4.88 -7.58 2.56
C HIS A 222 -4.62 -8.58 3.69
N LEU A 223 -5.59 -9.45 4.03
CA LEU A 223 -5.40 -10.46 5.06
C LEU A 223 -4.49 -11.59 4.56
N PRO A 224 -3.57 -12.08 5.42
CA PRO A 224 -2.67 -13.18 5.06
C PRO A 224 -3.38 -14.54 5.08
N LEU A 225 -2.82 -15.52 4.36
CA LEU A 225 -3.25 -16.92 4.42
C LEU A 225 -2.86 -17.61 5.74
N TYR A 226 -1.76 -17.19 6.32
CA TYR A 226 -1.21 -17.74 7.58
C TYR A 226 -0.79 -16.61 8.49
N PRO A 227 -1.12 -16.67 9.79
CA PRO A 227 -0.75 -15.61 10.72
C PRO A 227 0.75 -15.64 11.04
N VAL A 228 1.32 -14.43 11.19
CA VAL A 228 2.72 -14.22 11.54
C VAL A 228 2.89 -13.28 12.73
N ALA A 229 1.91 -12.44 13.06
CA ALA A 229 1.96 -11.55 14.20
C ALA A 229 1.38 -12.23 15.46
N ALA A 230 2.08 -12.13 16.59
CA ALA A 230 1.68 -12.77 17.84
C ALA A 230 0.28 -12.33 18.32
N THR A 231 -0.06 -11.05 18.16
CA THR A 231 -1.36 -10.50 18.59
C THR A 231 -2.51 -10.81 17.62
N LYS A 232 -2.19 -11.28 16.41
CA LYS A 232 -3.15 -11.61 15.35
C LYS A 232 -3.19 -13.11 15.00
N ASN A 233 -2.65 -13.95 15.84
CA ASN A 233 -2.72 -15.42 15.72
C ASN A 233 -4.05 -15.95 16.27
N LYS A 234 -5.17 -15.57 15.67
CA LYS A 234 -6.52 -15.98 16.06
C LYS A 234 -7.48 -15.90 14.86
N PRO A 235 -8.57 -16.69 14.83
CA PRO A 235 -9.59 -16.64 13.79
C PRO A 235 -10.12 -15.22 13.56
N GLY A 236 -10.34 -14.86 12.29
CA GLY A 236 -10.79 -13.54 11.88
C GLY A 236 -9.66 -12.58 11.49
N GLU A 237 -8.43 -12.85 11.88
CA GLU A 237 -7.26 -12.01 11.56
C GLU A 237 -6.45 -12.55 10.38
N TYR A 238 -6.83 -13.68 9.82
CA TYR A 238 -6.26 -14.30 8.62
C TYR A 238 -7.38 -15.00 7.83
N LEU A 239 -7.13 -15.36 6.58
CA LEU A 239 -8.12 -15.99 5.72
C LEU A 239 -8.52 -17.37 6.24
N ALA A 240 -9.81 -17.58 6.48
CA ALA A 240 -10.36 -18.74 7.17
C ALA A 240 -10.06 -20.06 6.45
N GLN A 241 -9.96 -20.05 5.12
CA GLN A 241 -9.70 -21.24 4.30
C GLN A 241 -8.27 -21.24 3.73
N GLY A 242 -7.28 -20.76 4.51
CA GLY A 242 -5.92 -20.53 4.05
C GLY A 242 -5.29 -21.71 3.30
N ALA A 243 -5.51 -22.95 3.75
CA ALA A 243 -4.98 -24.14 3.07
C ALA A 243 -5.63 -24.40 1.69
N ALA A 244 -6.95 -24.24 1.59
CA ALA A 244 -7.67 -24.39 0.31
C ALA A 244 -7.31 -23.26 -0.67
N LEU A 245 -7.28 -22.04 -0.18
CA LEU A 245 -6.87 -20.87 -0.99
C LEU A 245 -5.43 -20.99 -1.47
N ARG A 246 -4.51 -21.43 -0.61
CA ARG A 246 -3.13 -21.74 -1.02
C ARG A 246 -3.11 -22.78 -2.14
N SER A 247 -3.86 -23.88 -1.99
CA SER A 247 -3.91 -24.94 -2.99
C SER A 247 -4.45 -24.44 -4.33
N LEU A 248 -5.48 -23.58 -4.31
CA LEU A 248 -6.01 -22.92 -5.51
C LEU A 248 -4.94 -22.07 -6.21
N LEU A 249 -4.23 -21.23 -5.46
CA LEU A 249 -3.17 -20.37 -6.01
C LEU A 249 -2.02 -21.22 -6.59
N GLU A 250 -1.56 -22.25 -5.86
CA GLU A 250 -0.49 -23.14 -6.32
C GLU A 250 -0.87 -23.96 -7.57
N ALA A 251 -2.12 -24.43 -7.64
CA ALA A 251 -2.62 -25.20 -8.79
C ALA A 251 -2.64 -24.36 -10.07
N ASN A 252 -2.80 -23.05 -9.94
CA ASN A 252 -2.82 -22.10 -11.06
C ASN A 252 -1.49 -21.36 -11.25
N GLY A 253 -0.38 -21.83 -10.65
CA GLY A 253 0.96 -21.30 -10.89
C GLY A 253 1.28 -19.97 -10.24
N VAL A 254 0.47 -19.51 -9.27
CA VAL A 254 0.79 -18.30 -8.50
C VAL A 254 2.06 -18.55 -7.68
N ARG A 255 3.01 -17.65 -7.85
CA ARG A 255 4.32 -17.77 -7.24
C ARG A 255 4.42 -17.10 -5.86
N VAL A 256 3.87 -15.91 -5.73
CA VAL A 256 3.91 -15.13 -4.47
C VAL A 256 2.50 -14.64 -4.14
N TYR A 257 2.13 -14.75 -2.88
CA TYR A 257 0.99 -14.05 -2.30
C TYR A 257 1.49 -12.93 -1.40
N PHE A 258 1.14 -11.69 -1.75
CA PHE A 258 1.45 -10.49 -0.97
C PHE A 258 0.30 -10.19 -0.01
N SER A 259 0.63 -9.89 1.26
CA SER A 259 -0.36 -9.50 2.26
C SER A 259 0.17 -8.45 3.23
N GLY A 260 -0.73 -7.62 3.76
CA GLY A 260 -0.52 -6.68 4.85
C GLY A 260 -1.12 -7.15 6.17
N HIS A 261 -1.91 -6.26 6.82
CA HIS A 261 -2.76 -6.52 7.99
C HIS A 261 -2.03 -6.93 9.28
N HIS A 262 -1.01 -7.74 9.18
CA HIS A 262 -0.29 -8.24 10.34
C HIS A 262 0.78 -7.26 10.86
N HIS A 263 1.09 -6.20 10.09
CA HIS A 263 2.04 -5.16 10.47
C HIS A 263 3.42 -5.69 10.86
N VAL A 264 3.82 -6.83 10.30
CA VAL A 264 5.13 -7.43 10.55
C VAL A 264 5.67 -8.06 9.27
N TYR A 265 6.93 -7.76 8.98
CA TYR A 265 7.62 -8.34 7.84
C TYR A 265 8.01 -9.80 8.10
N TYR A 266 7.60 -10.68 7.21
CA TYR A 266 8.10 -12.05 7.15
C TYR A 266 8.01 -12.62 5.73
N PRO A 267 9.14 -12.93 5.09
CA PRO A 267 9.16 -13.59 3.79
C PRO A 267 9.03 -15.10 3.98
N GLY A 268 7.79 -15.57 4.01
CA GLY A 268 7.45 -16.96 4.25
C GLY A 268 7.34 -17.79 2.98
N LYS A 269 7.19 -19.11 3.17
CA LYS A 269 6.90 -20.09 2.12
C LYS A 269 6.12 -21.27 2.71
N LYS A 270 5.15 -21.78 1.96
CA LYS A 270 4.48 -23.03 2.25
C LYS A 270 4.17 -23.76 0.95
N GLY A 271 4.65 -25.00 0.82
CA GLY A 271 4.62 -25.70 -0.46
C GLY A 271 5.44 -24.96 -1.51
N ARG A 272 4.84 -24.64 -2.66
CA ARG A 272 5.47 -23.87 -3.74
C ARG A 272 5.19 -22.38 -3.66
N LEU A 273 4.20 -21.96 -2.87
CA LEU A 273 3.78 -20.58 -2.75
C LEU A 273 4.69 -19.82 -1.78
N GLU A 274 5.32 -18.76 -2.26
CA GLU A 274 5.96 -17.77 -1.41
C GLU A 274 4.89 -16.86 -0.79
N LEU A 275 5.10 -16.45 0.45
CA LEU A 275 4.16 -15.64 1.25
C LEU A 275 4.90 -14.41 1.74
N LEU A 276 4.74 -13.28 1.06
CA LEU A 276 5.31 -12.04 1.56
C LEU A 276 4.29 -11.35 2.47
N HIS A 277 4.53 -11.44 3.78
CA HIS A 277 3.86 -10.59 4.76
C HIS A 277 4.62 -9.26 4.80
N ALA A 278 4.02 -8.22 4.24
CA ALA A 278 4.57 -6.87 4.31
C ALA A 278 4.39 -6.33 5.73
N GLY A 279 5.43 -5.74 6.29
CA GLY A 279 5.29 -4.99 7.53
C GLY A 279 4.51 -3.70 7.29
N ALA A 280 3.91 -3.14 8.35
CA ALA A 280 3.34 -1.80 8.25
C ALA A 280 4.44 -0.80 7.94
N LEU A 281 4.19 0.12 7.02
CA LEU A 281 5.03 1.28 6.81
C LEU A 281 4.57 2.46 7.67
N GLY A 282 3.26 2.51 8.00
CA GLY A 282 2.67 3.41 8.97
C GLY A 282 2.82 2.94 10.42
N GLN A 283 1.84 3.28 11.26
CA GLN A 283 1.87 2.94 12.68
C GLN A 283 1.56 1.48 12.98
N GLY A 284 1.96 1.04 14.18
CA GLY A 284 1.49 -0.19 14.79
C GLY A 284 2.25 -1.44 14.36
N ALA A 285 3.54 -1.34 14.03
CA ALA A 285 4.40 -2.51 13.84
C ALA A 285 4.24 -3.51 15.00
N ARG A 286 4.16 -4.82 14.70
CA ARG A 286 3.79 -5.87 15.65
C ARG A 286 4.90 -6.88 15.85
N GLN A 287 4.82 -7.57 16.99
CA GLN A 287 5.74 -8.65 17.33
C GLN A 287 5.51 -9.87 16.44
N LEU A 288 6.58 -10.35 15.81
CA LEU A 288 6.59 -11.60 15.05
C LEU A 288 6.45 -12.81 16.01
N ILE A 289 5.65 -13.81 15.64
CA ILE A 289 5.51 -15.06 16.39
C ILE A 289 6.90 -15.72 16.55
N GLY A 290 7.27 -16.04 17.79
CA GLY A 290 8.53 -16.72 18.10
C GLY A 290 9.79 -15.84 18.00
N SER A 291 9.64 -14.52 17.85
CA SER A 291 10.76 -13.57 17.88
C SER A 291 10.72 -12.70 19.12
N SER A 292 11.90 -12.35 19.63
CA SER A 292 12.08 -11.34 20.68
C SER A 292 12.55 -9.99 20.15
N SER A 293 12.75 -9.85 18.83
CA SER A 293 13.18 -8.61 18.20
C SER A 293 12.10 -7.54 18.30
N ASN A 294 12.49 -6.29 18.46
CA ASN A 294 11.56 -5.18 18.47
C ASN A 294 10.83 -5.06 17.12
N PRO A 295 9.52 -4.78 17.12
CA PRO A 295 8.79 -4.46 15.90
C PRO A 295 9.35 -3.21 15.20
N PHE A 296 9.29 -3.18 13.89
CA PHE A 296 9.75 -2.05 13.07
C PHE A 296 8.86 -1.87 11.83
N PRO A 297 8.67 -0.65 11.34
CA PRO A 297 8.04 -0.41 10.04
C PRO A 297 8.98 -0.84 8.91
N SER A 298 8.43 -1.32 7.80
CA SER A 298 9.27 -1.84 6.72
C SER A 298 8.72 -1.56 5.33
N VAL A 299 9.66 -1.52 4.37
CA VAL A 299 9.39 -1.47 2.94
C VAL A 299 10.30 -2.48 2.24
N THR A 300 9.78 -3.16 1.20
CA THR A 300 10.51 -4.21 0.50
C THR A 300 10.64 -3.89 -0.98
N ALA A 301 11.87 -3.81 -1.48
CA ALA A 301 12.15 -3.85 -2.90
C ALA A 301 12.34 -5.30 -3.36
N ILE A 302 11.66 -5.67 -4.43
CA ILE A 302 11.75 -7.00 -5.05
C ILE A 302 12.25 -6.82 -6.47
N ASP A 303 13.38 -7.43 -6.76
CA ASP A 303 13.94 -7.47 -8.10
C ASP A 303 13.68 -8.84 -8.73
N TRP A 304 13.05 -8.84 -9.88
CA TRP A 304 12.79 -10.02 -10.67
C TRP A 304 13.73 -10.11 -11.86
N GLN A 305 14.34 -11.27 -12.03
CA GLN A 305 15.24 -11.59 -13.15
C GLN A 305 14.53 -12.51 -14.14
N ARG A 306 14.26 -12.01 -15.33
CA ARG A 306 13.51 -12.72 -16.39
C ARG A 306 14.17 -14.04 -16.80
N ALA A 307 15.47 -14.03 -17.03
CA ALA A 307 16.21 -15.18 -17.55
C ALA A 307 16.16 -16.41 -16.63
N THR A 308 16.08 -16.20 -15.32
CA THR A 308 16.08 -17.28 -14.31
C THR A 308 14.76 -17.40 -13.57
N GLY A 309 13.90 -16.40 -13.68
CA GLY A 309 12.71 -16.23 -12.86
C GLY A 309 13.04 -15.93 -11.39
N GLN A 310 14.27 -15.61 -11.04
CA GLN A 310 14.67 -15.37 -9.65
C GLN A 310 14.07 -14.07 -9.10
N LEU A 311 13.62 -14.12 -7.82
CA LEU A 311 13.20 -12.97 -7.05
C LEU A 311 14.20 -12.69 -5.93
N THR A 312 14.74 -11.48 -5.91
CA THR A 312 15.62 -10.99 -4.84
C THR A 312 14.86 -9.97 -4.00
N TYR A 313 14.77 -10.21 -2.70
CA TYR A 313 14.08 -9.32 -1.76
C TYR A 313 15.09 -8.52 -0.97
N THR A 314 14.94 -7.20 -0.97
CA THR A 314 15.69 -6.27 -0.13
C THR A 314 14.69 -5.52 0.72
N THR A 315 14.62 -5.85 2.00
CA THR A 315 13.70 -5.20 2.95
C THR A 315 14.47 -4.28 3.87
N TYR A 316 13.94 -3.08 4.05
CA TYR A 316 14.49 -2.05 4.91
C TYR A 316 13.64 -1.91 6.18
N ASN A 317 14.30 -1.72 7.30
CA ASN A 317 13.69 -1.09 8.46
C ASN A 317 13.52 0.40 8.13
N ALA A 318 12.29 0.88 7.99
CA ALA A 318 12.00 2.24 7.54
C ALA A 318 12.32 3.34 8.57
N GLN A 319 12.69 2.99 9.81
CA GLN A 319 13.20 3.93 10.81
C GLN A 319 14.70 4.17 10.65
N THR A 320 15.47 3.12 10.39
CA THR A 320 16.94 3.19 10.31
C THR A 320 17.47 3.16 8.88
N TRP A 321 16.64 2.71 7.92
CA TRP A 321 16.98 2.44 6.52
C TRP A 321 18.07 1.37 6.34
N GLU A 322 18.33 0.59 7.39
CA GLU A 322 19.19 -0.58 7.32
C GLU A 322 18.42 -1.77 6.71
N ILE A 323 19.16 -2.61 6.00
CA ILE A 323 18.61 -3.86 5.46
C ILE A 323 18.30 -4.80 6.61
N VAL A 324 17.13 -5.43 6.56
CA VAL A 324 16.73 -6.50 7.48
C VAL A 324 17.34 -7.83 7.03
N PRO A 325 18.36 -8.34 7.74
CA PRO A 325 18.98 -9.62 7.39
C PRO A 325 18.01 -10.78 7.62
N LEU A 326 17.88 -11.68 6.65
CA LEU A 326 17.01 -12.87 6.78
C LEU A 326 17.32 -13.69 8.03
N GLN A 327 18.61 -13.77 8.42
CA GLN A 327 19.09 -14.55 9.57
C GLN A 327 18.55 -14.04 10.91
N GLN A 328 18.07 -12.80 10.98
CA GLN A 328 17.41 -12.26 12.18
C GLN A 328 15.96 -12.72 12.32
N LEU A 329 15.38 -13.28 11.26
CA LEU A 329 14.01 -13.78 11.26
C LEU A 329 13.99 -15.27 11.62
N PRO A 330 12.95 -15.77 12.33
CA PRO A 330 12.79 -17.19 12.59
C PRO A 330 12.84 -18.03 11.32
N THR A 331 13.39 -19.23 11.39
CA THR A 331 13.42 -20.19 10.27
C THR A 331 12.03 -20.70 9.92
N SER A 332 11.14 -20.74 10.90
CA SER A 332 9.72 -21.10 10.72
C SER A 332 8.83 -20.36 11.70
N ILE A 333 7.57 -20.21 11.34
CA ILE A 333 6.51 -19.72 12.22
C ILE A 333 5.48 -20.82 12.39
N ASN A 334 5.25 -21.22 13.65
CA ASN A 334 4.19 -22.12 14.03
C ASN A 334 3.01 -21.30 14.51
N SER A 335 1.91 -21.36 13.79
CA SER A 335 0.70 -20.59 14.05
C SER A 335 -0.53 -21.48 14.15
N ASP A 336 -1.67 -20.92 14.56
CA ASP A 336 -2.94 -21.66 14.65
C ASP A 336 -3.40 -22.24 13.31
N ASN A 337 -2.98 -21.64 12.18
CA ASN A 337 -3.30 -22.12 10.83
C ASN A 337 -2.17 -22.99 10.22
N GLY A 338 -1.20 -23.41 11.01
CA GLY A 338 -0.10 -24.29 10.64
C GLY A 338 1.24 -23.60 10.47
N THR A 339 2.25 -24.40 10.11
CA THR A 339 3.63 -23.93 9.99
C THR A 339 3.91 -23.38 8.61
N ILE A 340 4.59 -22.24 8.56
CA ILE A 340 5.23 -21.70 7.35
C ILE A 340 6.74 -21.59 7.60
N TRP A 341 7.52 -21.71 6.54
CA TRP A 341 8.97 -21.63 6.57
C TRP A 341 9.48 -20.31 6.00
N ARG A 342 10.65 -19.86 6.41
CA ARG A 342 11.29 -18.74 5.77
C ARG A 342 11.65 -19.12 4.32
N ARG A 343 11.49 -18.20 3.37
CA ARG A 343 11.50 -18.48 1.92
C ARG A 343 12.83 -19.02 1.38
N ASP A 344 13.93 -18.80 2.08
CA ASP A 344 15.28 -19.23 1.70
C ASP A 344 15.62 -20.68 2.09
N LEU A 345 14.67 -21.39 2.73
CA LEU A 345 14.84 -22.73 3.24
C LEU A 345 14.14 -23.80 2.39
#